data_23fef23709b5b04701cfe71597ac9d5f
#
_entry.id   23fef23709b5b04701cfe71597ac9d5f
#
_cell.length_a   1.000
_cell.length_b   1.000
_cell.length_c   1.000
_cell.angle_alpha   90.00
_cell.angle_beta   90.00
_cell.angle_gamma   90.00
#
_symmetry.space_group_name_H-M   'P 1'
#
loop_
_entity.id
_entity.type
_entity.pdbx_description
1 polymer ?
#
loop_
_entity_poly.entity_id
_entity_poly.type
_entity_poly.pdbx_seq_one_letter_code
_entity_poly.pdbx_strand_id
1 'polypeptide(L)'
;MTNQVQLATFGVTELEAQHALDRLSVRDVDYADLYFESRVSESVSMEEGLVKRASKSISQGVGVRATAGEKTGFAYSDELTKKDLEIAADTARYIANSPKGDRAVPAPTQTRPTRDLYPVERAQAEAATPERVALLNEIDAEARRYDPRIKNVMASFNTEYKVVAVATSDGTLVGDIQPLSRLQITCIAEENGNRQVGSYGGGGRVGFEWYREGSRHLDYAREAAREAILNLSAVDAPAGVMPVVLAGGWPGILLHEAIGHGLEADFNRKKTSAFSNLIGKRVASDVCTIVDDGTLPFRRGSLNMDDEGTPTGSTTLIEKGILRGYITDKLNARLMGIALTGNGRRESYQSVVLPRMTNTFMLAGESDPQDIVRSVKKGLYAVSFGGGQVDITNGKFVFSASEAYLIEDGKITKPVK
;
A
#
# COMPACT_ATOMS: atom_id res chain seq x y z
N MET A 1 -4.29 1.61 -24.76
CA MET A 1 -2.97 1.04 -25.15
C MET A 1 -2.01 1.40 -24.02
N THR A 2 -1.53 0.43 -23.27
CA THR A 2 -0.50 0.65 -22.25
C THR A 2 0.71 1.26 -22.92
N ASN A 3 1.05 2.50 -22.55
CA ASN A 3 2.27 3.14 -23.01
C ASN A 3 3.44 2.30 -22.51
N GLN A 4 4.20 1.71 -23.43
CA GLN A 4 5.39 0.94 -23.08
C GLN A 4 6.41 1.89 -22.46
N VAL A 5 6.71 1.72 -21.20
CA VAL A 5 7.76 2.48 -20.51
C VAL A 5 9.11 2.00 -21.05
N GLN A 6 9.88 2.93 -21.56
CA GLN A 6 11.24 2.69 -22.09
C GLN A 6 12.26 3.39 -21.21
N LEU A 7 13.50 2.90 -21.18
CA LEU A 7 14.60 3.57 -20.47
C LEU A 7 14.84 5.00 -20.97
N ALA A 8 14.51 5.27 -22.24
CA ALA A 8 14.55 6.61 -22.79
C ALA A 8 13.66 7.63 -22.04
N THR A 9 12.61 7.18 -21.35
CA THR A 9 11.79 8.00 -20.44
C THR A 9 12.62 8.62 -19.31
N PHE A 10 13.72 7.93 -18.93
CA PHE A 10 14.67 8.35 -17.90
C PHE A 10 15.95 8.97 -18.47
N GLY A 11 16.02 9.15 -19.80
CA GLY A 11 17.22 9.66 -20.47
C GLY A 11 18.37 8.65 -20.53
N VAL A 12 18.12 7.37 -20.29
CA VAL A 12 19.10 6.28 -20.27
C VAL A 12 18.90 5.39 -21.49
N THR A 13 19.99 4.98 -22.13
CA THR A 13 19.97 4.01 -23.22
C THR A 13 20.05 2.57 -22.70
N GLU A 14 19.56 1.62 -23.49
CA GLU A 14 19.68 0.18 -23.15
C GLU A 14 21.14 -0.25 -23.02
N LEU A 15 22.05 0.33 -23.81
CA LEU A 15 23.49 0.06 -23.74
C LEU A 15 24.11 0.52 -22.42
N GLU A 16 23.72 1.69 -21.91
CA GLU A 16 24.20 2.18 -20.60
C GLU A 16 23.69 1.33 -19.45
N ALA A 17 22.42 0.91 -19.49
CA ALA A 17 21.86 -0.03 -18.53
C ALA A 17 22.58 -1.39 -18.58
N GLN A 18 22.84 -1.90 -19.79
CA GLN A 18 23.61 -3.13 -19.99
C GLN A 18 25.00 -3.04 -19.38
N HIS A 19 25.74 -1.96 -19.63
CA HIS A 19 27.07 -1.77 -19.07
C HIS A 19 27.05 -1.74 -17.54
N ALA A 20 26.05 -1.10 -16.95
CA ALA A 20 25.89 -1.08 -15.49
C ALA A 20 25.58 -2.48 -14.93
N LEU A 21 24.74 -3.26 -15.59
CA LEU A 21 24.43 -4.65 -15.22
C LEU A 21 25.65 -5.56 -15.37
N ASP A 22 26.45 -5.42 -16.41
CA ASP A 22 27.69 -6.18 -16.60
C ASP A 22 28.68 -5.92 -15.45
N ARG A 23 28.82 -4.67 -15.02
CA ARG A 23 29.67 -4.27 -13.89
C ARG A 23 29.16 -4.79 -12.54
N LEU A 24 27.84 -4.90 -12.37
CA LEU A 24 27.22 -5.48 -11.18
C LEU A 24 27.38 -6.99 -11.11
N SER A 25 27.28 -7.66 -12.26
CA SER A 25 27.10 -9.11 -12.37
C SER A 25 28.45 -9.84 -12.48
N VAL A 26 29.31 -9.63 -11.49
CA VAL A 26 30.56 -10.41 -11.36
C VAL A 26 30.28 -11.84 -10.89
N ARG A 27 31.32 -12.70 -10.92
CA ARG A 27 31.24 -14.15 -10.77
C ARG A 27 30.42 -14.64 -9.57
N ASP A 28 30.43 -13.90 -8.46
CA ASP A 28 29.79 -14.32 -7.20
C ASP A 28 28.44 -13.64 -6.96
N VAL A 29 27.94 -12.84 -7.92
CA VAL A 29 26.62 -12.21 -7.85
C VAL A 29 25.59 -13.17 -8.44
N ASP A 30 24.59 -13.54 -7.65
CA ASP A 30 23.50 -14.42 -8.06
C ASP A 30 22.46 -13.66 -8.90
N TYR A 31 22.21 -12.40 -8.54
CA TYR A 31 21.20 -11.56 -9.18
C TYR A 31 21.55 -10.08 -9.01
N ALA A 32 21.29 -9.29 -10.03
CA ALA A 32 21.41 -7.83 -9.99
C ALA A 32 20.24 -7.15 -10.71
N ASP A 33 19.90 -5.95 -10.26
CA ASP A 33 18.91 -5.11 -10.91
C ASP A 33 19.23 -3.62 -10.85
N LEU A 34 18.65 -2.90 -11.83
CA LEU A 34 18.52 -1.46 -11.90
C LEU A 34 17.04 -1.12 -11.84
N TYR A 35 16.63 -0.36 -10.83
CA TYR A 35 15.26 0.12 -10.66
C TYR A 35 15.22 1.62 -10.91
N PHE A 36 14.66 2.02 -12.04
CA PHE A 36 14.45 3.42 -12.40
C PHE A 36 13.08 3.88 -11.93
N GLU A 37 13.02 5.06 -11.34
CA GLU A 37 11.78 5.69 -10.88
C GLU A 37 11.74 7.15 -11.27
N SER A 38 10.60 7.61 -11.78
CA SER A 38 10.24 9.01 -11.88
C SER A 38 8.87 9.21 -11.26
N ARG A 39 8.76 10.10 -10.28
CA ARG A 39 7.56 10.31 -9.49
C ARG A 39 7.18 11.78 -9.49
N VAL A 40 5.93 12.07 -9.81
CA VAL A 40 5.30 13.38 -9.65
C VAL A 40 4.22 13.24 -8.60
N SER A 41 4.33 13.97 -7.50
CA SER A 41 3.33 14.00 -6.43
C SER A 41 2.75 15.40 -6.31
N GLU A 42 1.43 15.50 -6.21
CA GLU A 42 0.73 16.76 -6.03
C GLU A 42 -0.28 16.65 -4.88
N SER A 43 -0.40 17.72 -4.12
CA SER A 43 -1.31 17.80 -2.99
C SER A 43 -1.96 19.19 -2.93
N VAL A 44 -3.26 19.20 -2.68
CA VAL A 44 -4.00 20.42 -2.32
C VAL A 44 -4.74 20.15 -1.03
N SER A 45 -4.59 21.02 -0.04
CA SER A 45 -5.34 20.94 1.22
C SER A 45 -6.08 22.23 1.50
N MET A 46 -7.29 22.07 2.03
CA MET A 46 -8.22 23.13 2.39
C MET A 46 -8.65 22.96 3.84
N GLU A 47 -8.81 24.05 4.54
CA GLU A 47 -9.36 24.13 5.88
C GLU A 47 -10.16 25.43 6.00
N GLU A 48 -11.34 25.35 6.60
CA GLU A 48 -12.24 26.49 6.78
C GLU A 48 -12.56 27.24 5.47
N GLY A 49 -12.77 26.49 4.37
CA GLY A 49 -13.03 27.06 3.05
C GLY A 49 -11.85 27.77 2.39
N LEU A 50 -10.65 27.70 2.98
CA LEU A 50 -9.43 28.33 2.47
C LEU A 50 -8.37 27.30 2.11
N VAL A 51 -7.77 27.44 0.93
CA VAL A 51 -6.61 26.64 0.56
C VAL A 51 -5.45 27.00 1.47
N LYS A 52 -5.01 26.06 2.29
CA LYS A 52 -3.87 26.24 3.22
C LYS A 52 -2.55 25.85 2.57
N ARG A 53 -2.58 24.86 1.68
CA ARG A 53 -1.37 24.37 1.01
C ARG A 53 -1.70 23.80 -0.37
N ALA A 54 -0.86 24.13 -1.32
CA ALA A 54 -0.74 23.42 -2.59
C ALA A 54 0.73 23.11 -2.83
N SER A 55 1.06 21.88 -3.17
CA SER A 55 2.43 21.45 -3.41
C SER A 55 2.53 20.51 -4.59
N LYS A 56 3.64 20.62 -5.31
CA LYS A 56 4.06 19.68 -6.35
C LYS A 56 5.50 19.32 -6.08
N SER A 57 5.82 18.03 -6.09
CA SER A 57 7.18 17.52 -6.00
C SER A 57 7.46 16.57 -7.16
N ILE A 58 8.69 16.61 -7.62
CA ILE A 58 9.18 15.70 -8.67
C ILE A 58 10.46 15.08 -8.12
N SER A 59 10.54 13.74 -8.19
CA SER A 59 11.74 13.00 -7.87
C SER A 59 12.02 11.99 -8.98
N GLN A 60 13.31 11.78 -9.26
CA GLN A 60 13.77 10.83 -10.27
C GLN A 60 15.09 10.24 -9.83
N GLY A 61 15.35 8.99 -10.18
CA GLY A 61 16.61 8.36 -9.88
C GLY A 61 16.62 6.87 -10.21
N VAL A 62 17.73 6.23 -9.83
CA VAL A 62 17.94 4.79 -9.99
C VAL A 62 18.42 4.17 -8.69
N GLY A 63 17.80 3.06 -8.29
CA GLY A 63 18.31 2.14 -7.28
C GLY A 63 19.04 0.98 -7.96
N VAL A 64 20.23 0.69 -7.48
CA VAL A 64 21.14 -0.31 -8.05
C VAL A 64 21.42 -1.38 -7.00
N ARG A 65 21.13 -2.65 -7.31
CA ARG A 65 21.27 -3.75 -6.35
C ARG A 65 22.04 -4.92 -6.92
N ALA A 66 22.90 -5.51 -6.08
CA ALA A 66 23.55 -6.80 -6.33
C ALA A 66 23.33 -7.72 -5.14
N THR A 67 22.98 -8.98 -5.37
CA THR A 67 22.82 -10.00 -4.33
C THR A 67 23.83 -11.13 -4.52
N ALA A 68 24.53 -11.50 -3.44
CA ALA A 68 25.51 -12.58 -3.40
C ALA A 68 25.26 -13.44 -2.15
N GLY A 69 24.68 -14.63 -2.32
CA GLY A 69 24.18 -15.43 -1.21
C GLY A 69 23.10 -14.69 -0.41
N GLU A 70 23.35 -14.42 0.85
CA GLU A 70 22.45 -13.63 1.73
C GLU A 70 22.76 -12.12 1.71
N LYS A 71 23.89 -11.74 1.15
CA LYS A 71 24.34 -10.34 1.15
C LYS A 71 23.67 -9.57 0.04
N THR A 72 23.29 -8.35 0.35
CA THR A 72 22.74 -7.39 -0.61
C THR A 72 23.59 -6.14 -0.59
N GLY A 73 24.20 -5.81 -1.72
CA GLY A 73 24.81 -4.53 -1.97
C GLY A 73 23.78 -3.63 -2.65
N PHE A 74 23.66 -2.40 -2.17
CA PHE A 74 22.71 -1.42 -2.70
C PHE A 74 23.37 -0.05 -2.76
N ALA A 75 23.12 0.66 -3.84
CA ALA A 75 23.46 2.06 -4.03
C ALA A 75 22.34 2.74 -4.84
N TYR A 76 22.29 4.05 -4.83
CA TYR A 76 21.34 4.81 -5.65
C TYR A 76 21.98 6.10 -6.18
N SER A 77 21.37 6.68 -7.20
CA SER A 77 21.73 7.99 -7.73
C SER A 77 20.48 8.75 -8.20
N ASP A 78 20.46 10.05 -7.93
CA ASP A 78 19.47 10.99 -8.46
C ASP A 78 19.84 11.39 -9.90
N GLU A 79 21.14 11.34 -10.22
CA GLU A 79 21.66 11.60 -11.56
C GLU A 79 21.72 10.31 -12.38
N LEU A 80 21.21 10.37 -13.61
CA LEU A 80 21.07 9.21 -14.49
C LEU A 80 22.09 9.23 -15.63
N THR A 81 23.26 9.87 -15.42
CA THR A 81 24.33 9.80 -16.42
C THR A 81 25.00 8.43 -16.42
N LYS A 82 25.61 8.05 -17.55
CA LYS A 82 26.42 6.81 -17.64
C LYS A 82 27.42 6.69 -16.50
N LYS A 83 28.11 7.80 -16.18
CA LYS A 83 29.13 7.82 -15.10
C LYS A 83 28.53 7.50 -13.74
N ASP A 84 27.36 8.08 -13.43
CA ASP A 84 26.72 7.90 -12.12
C ASP A 84 26.15 6.48 -11.98
N LEU A 85 25.59 5.92 -13.06
CA LEU A 85 25.18 4.52 -13.13
C LEU A 85 26.35 3.58 -12.86
N GLU A 86 27.52 3.82 -13.48
CA GLU A 86 28.73 3.02 -13.29
C GLU A 86 29.25 3.12 -11.83
N ILE A 87 29.25 4.31 -11.24
CA ILE A 87 29.64 4.53 -9.83
C ILE A 87 28.71 3.78 -8.89
N ALA A 88 27.38 3.89 -9.11
CA ALA A 88 26.40 3.18 -8.29
C ALA A 88 26.54 1.66 -8.42
N ALA A 89 26.79 1.16 -9.63
CA ALA A 89 27.03 -0.26 -9.90
C ALA A 89 28.27 -0.77 -9.16
N ASP A 90 29.40 -0.08 -9.28
CA ASP A 90 30.64 -0.44 -8.58
C ASP A 90 30.45 -0.42 -7.04
N THR A 91 29.73 0.57 -6.53
CA THR A 91 29.44 0.70 -5.10
C THR A 91 28.59 -0.47 -4.59
N ALA A 92 27.46 -0.77 -5.26
CA ALA A 92 26.59 -1.87 -4.88
C ALA A 92 27.34 -3.22 -4.93
N ARG A 93 28.11 -3.46 -5.98
CA ARG A 93 28.98 -4.64 -6.09
C ARG A 93 29.97 -4.74 -4.93
N TYR A 94 30.67 -3.66 -4.60
CA TYR A 94 31.63 -3.62 -3.50
C TYR A 94 30.99 -3.95 -2.15
N ILE A 95 29.80 -3.39 -1.88
CA ILE A 95 29.02 -3.66 -0.66
C ILE A 95 28.61 -5.15 -0.59
N ALA A 96 28.29 -5.77 -1.72
CA ALA A 96 28.00 -7.21 -1.79
C ALA A 96 29.25 -8.09 -1.56
N ASN A 97 30.42 -7.49 -1.33
CA ASN A 97 31.73 -8.16 -1.17
C ASN A 97 32.15 -9.00 -2.40
N SER A 98 31.75 -8.59 -3.58
CA SER A 98 32.14 -9.27 -4.81
C SER A 98 33.45 -8.69 -5.39
N PRO A 99 34.33 -9.52 -5.97
CA PRO A 99 35.63 -9.08 -6.51
C PRO A 99 35.40 -8.16 -7.72
N LYS A 100 36.40 -7.38 -8.08
CA LYS A 100 36.39 -6.60 -9.33
C LYS A 100 36.42 -7.55 -10.53
N GLY A 101 35.64 -7.23 -11.52
CA GLY A 101 35.54 -7.94 -12.79
C GLY A 101 34.21 -7.60 -13.46
N ASP A 102 34.14 -7.86 -14.76
CA ASP A 102 32.91 -7.72 -15.52
C ASP A 102 32.48 -9.13 -15.96
N ARG A 103 31.18 -9.38 -15.87
CA ARG A 103 30.55 -10.58 -16.41
C ARG A 103 29.46 -10.12 -17.34
N ALA A 104 29.59 -10.46 -18.63
CA ALA A 104 28.51 -10.22 -19.58
C ALA A 104 27.26 -10.99 -19.14
N VAL A 105 26.16 -10.25 -18.99
CA VAL A 105 24.84 -10.81 -18.74
C VAL A 105 23.99 -10.72 -20.03
N PRO A 106 22.91 -11.48 -20.12
CA PRO A 106 21.97 -11.33 -21.24
C PRO A 106 21.52 -9.88 -21.39
N ALA A 107 21.51 -9.37 -22.61
CA ALA A 107 20.99 -8.05 -22.90
C ALA A 107 19.52 -7.94 -22.46
N PRO A 108 19.14 -6.89 -21.70
CA PRO A 108 17.78 -6.72 -21.26
C PRO A 108 16.83 -6.64 -22.48
N THR A 109 15.86 -7.53 -22.52
CA THR A 109 14.83 -7.56 -23.57
C THR A 109 13.58 -6.89 -23.06
N GLN A 110 13.13 -5.85 -23.74
CA GLN A 110 11.94 -5.12 -23.37
C GLN A 110 10.72 -6.03 -23.42
N THR A 111 10.05 -6.15 -22.30
CA THR A 111 8.78 -6.86 -22.14
C THR A 111 7.68 -5.90 -21.69
N ARG A 112 6.45 -6.37 -21.69
CA ARG A 112 5.31 -5.61 -21.16
C ARG A 112 4.75 -6.34 -19.94
N PRO A 113 4.19 -5.61 -18.96
CA PRO A 113 3.36 -6.23 -17.94
C PRO A 113 2.27 -7.07 -18.61
N THR A 114 1.99 -8.22 -18.04
CA THR A 114 0.97 -9.15 -18.57
C THR A 114 -0.46 -8.68 -18.35
N ARG A 115 -0.63 -7.62 -17.55
CA ARG A 115 -1.93 -7.04 -17.15
C ARG A 115 -1.89 -5.52 -17.30
N ASP A 116 -3.09 -4.93 -17.38
CA ASP A 116 -3.35 -3.50 -17.28
C ASP A 116 -4.48 -3.28 -16.27
N LEU A 117 -4.11 -3.22 -15.01
CA LEU A 117 -5.05 -3.16 -13.88
C LEU A 117 -5.58 -1.75 -13.60
N TYR A 118 -4.94 -0.72 -14.18
CA TYR A 118 -5.24 0.68 -13.92
C TYR A 118 -4.89 1.57 -15.12
N PRO A 119 -5.62 1.46 -16.22
CA PRO A 119 -5.36 2.21 -17.45
C PRO A 119 -5.75 3.69 -17.28
N VAL A 120 -4.98 4.43 -16.48
CA VAL A 120 -5.19 5.85 -16.24
C VAL A 120 -4.14 6.66 -16.97
N GLU A 121 -4.56 7.53 -17.88
CA GLU A 121 -3.68 8.47 -18.52
C GLU A 121 -3.20 9.55 -17.55
N ARG A 122 -2.01 10.10 -17.81
CA ARG A 122 -1.43 11.16 -16.98
C ARG A 122 -2.38 12.36 -16.84
N ALA A 123 -2.99 12.80 -17.93
CA ALA A 123 -3.95 13.91 -17.92
C ALA A 123 -5.18 13.66 -17.01
N GLN A 124 -5.62 12.40 -16.87
CA GLN A 124 -6.71 12.01 -15.99
C GLN A 124 -6.27 11.92 -14.51
N ALA A 125 -4.98 11.63 -14.27
CA ALA A 125 -4.41 11.64 -12.92
C ALA A 125 -4.12 13.07 -12.42
N GLU A 126 -3.76 13.98 -13.34
CA GLU A 126 -3.34 15.35 -13.05
C GLU A 126 -4.46 16.36 -13.38
N ALA A 127 -5.54 16.37 -12.59
CA ALA A 127 -6.53 17.45 -12.71
C ALA A 127 -5.89 18.82 -12.42
N ALA A 128 -6.35 19.87 -13.09
CA ALA A 128 -5.86 21.23 -12.86
C ALA A 128 -6.13 21.68 -11.41
N THR A 129 -5.24 22.48 -10.84
CA THR A 129 -5.41 22.99 -9.47
C THR A 129 -6.75 23.64 -9.21
N PRO A 130 -7.32 24.48 -10.13
CA PRO A 130 -8.65 25.06 -9.93
C PRO A 130 -9.77 23.99 -9.81
N GLU A 131 -9.69 22.89 -10.55
CA GLU A 131 -10.68 21.81 -10.48
C GLU A 131 -10.61 21.07 -9.14
N ARG A 132 -9.38 20.83 -8.63
CA ARG A 132 -9.18 20.25 -7.29
C ARG A 132 -9.71 21.17 -6.20
N VAL A 133 -9.45 22.47 -6.30
CA VAL A 133 -9.98 23.47 -5.36
C VAL A 133 -11.52 23.52 -5.42
N ALA A 134 -12.12 23.46 -6.60
CA ALA A 134 -13.57 23.42 -6.75
C ALA A 134 -14.17 22.17 -6.07
N LEU A 135 -13.57 20.99 -6.25
CA LEU A 135 -13.99 19.75 -5.57
C LEU A 135 -13.90 19.89 -4.04
N LEU A 136 -12.83 20.48 -3.51
CA LEU A 136 -12.66 20.68 -2.07
C LEU A 136 -13.67 21.70 -1.50
N ASN A 137 -14.04 22.73 -2.26
CA ASN A 137 -15.10 23.68 -1.88
C ASN A 137 -16.47 23.01 -1.82
N GLU A 138 -16.79 22.14 -2.79
CA GLU A 138 -18.03 21.36 -2.79
C GLU A 138 -18.11 20.46 -1.55
N ILE A 139 -17.00 19.83 -1.16
CA ILE A 139 -16.87 18.99 0.04
C ILE A 139 -17.10 19.80 1.32
N ASP A 140 -16.43 20.97 1.46
CA ASP A 140 -16.60 21.84 2.64
C ASP A 140 -18.06 22.28 2.78
N ALA A 141 -18.68 22.71 1.69
CA ALA A 141 -20.08 23.14 1.69
C ALA A 141 -21.04 22.00 2.07
N GLU A 142 -20.81 20.79 1.53
CA GLU A 142 -21.66 19.63 1.79
C GLU A 142 -21.52 19.16 3.25
N ALA A 143 -20.30 19.07 3.77
CA ALA A 143 -20.06 18.68 5.15
C ALA A 143 -20.72 19.65 6.15
N ARG A 144 -20.61 20.97 5.91
CA ARG A 144 -21.26 21.98 6.76
C ARG A 144 -22.79 21.95 6.67
N ARG A 145 -23.32 21.61 5.51
CA ARG A 145 -24.76 21.48 5.30
C ARG A 145 -25.36 20.30 6.03
N TYR A 146 -24.55 19.26 6.32
CA TYR A 146 -24.99 18.03 6.99
C TYR A 146 -25.58 18.31 8.38
N ASP A 147 -24.90 19.12 9.20
CA ASP A 147 -25.36 19.48 10.54
C ASP A 147 -24.70 20.80 11.00
N PRO A 148 -25.44 21.76 11.61
CA PRO A 148 -24.89 23.05 12.06
C PRO A 148 -23.84 22.92 13.16
N ARG A 149 -23.70 21.77 13.81
CA ARG A 149 -22.65 21.48 14.79
C ARG A 149 -21.31 21.18 14.14
N ILE A 150 -21.21 20.98 12.82
CA ILE A 150 -19.95 20.91 12.11
C ILE A 150 -19.30 22.30 12.10
N LYS A 151 -18.22 22.47 12.86
CA LYS A 151 -17.54 23.77 13.04
C LYS A 151 -16.30 23.90 12.15
N ASN A 152 -15.59 22.81 11.87
CA ASN A 152 -14.45 22.86 10.98
C ASN A 152 -14.46 21.67 10.02
N VAL A 153 -14.00 21.92 8.79
CA VAL A 153 -13.84 20.92 7.74
C VAL A 153 -12.42 21.06 7.17
N MET A 154 -11.67 19.99 7.23
CA MET A 154 -10.37 19.85 6.60
C MET A 154 -10.49 18.82 5.47
N ALA A 155 -10.06 19.18 4.27
CA ALA A 155 -10.09 18.27 3.13
C ALA A 155 -8.76 18.34 2.38
N SER A 156 -8.28 17.20 1.89
CA SER A 156 -7.08 17.15 1.07
C SER A 156 -7.24 16.18 -0.09
N PHE A 157 -6.75 16.60 -1.25
CA PHE A 157 -6.66 15.77 -2.44
C PHE A 157 -5.21 15.58 -2.85
N ASN A 158 -4.78 14.33 -2.88
CA ASN A 158 -3.39 13.94 -3.15
C ASN A 158 -3.35 13.05 -4.37
N THR A 159 -2.39 13.28 -5.27
CA THR A 159 -2.12 12.43 -6.43
C THR A 159 -0.65 12.11 -6.53
N GLU A 160 -0.37 10.92 -7.03
CA GLU A 160 0.96 10.46 -7.42
C GLU A 160 0.88 9.84 -8.80
N TYR A 161 1.81 10.21 -9.66
CA TYR A 161 2.03 9.58 -10.94
C TYR A 161 3.46 9.07 -10.98
N LYS A 162 3.62 7.75 -10.84
CA LYS A 162 4.91 7.09 -10.77
C LYS A 162 5.15 6.27 -12.03
N VAL A 163 6.29 6.49 -12.66
CA VAL A 163 6.79 5.71 -13.80
C VAL A 163 7.98 4.91 -13.31
N VAL A 164 8.00 3.61 -13.57
CA VAL A 164 9.07 2.72 -13.17
C VAL A 164 9.56 1.88 -14.33
N ALA A 165 10.86 1.54 -14.33
CA ALA A 165 11.44 0.53 -15.20
C ALA A 165 12.44 -0.30 -14.42
N VAL A 166 12.46 -1.61 -14.65
CA VAL A 166 13.36 -2.56 -14.02
C VAL A 166 14.13 -3.30 -15.08
N ALA A 167 15.46 -3.18 -15.02
CA ALA A 167 16.38 -3.96 -15.85
C ALA A 167 17.17 -4.93 -14.96
N THR A 168 17.23 -6.20 -15.33
CA THR A 168 17.76 -7.26 -14.49
C THR A 168 18.86 -8.07 -15.16
N SER A 169 19.73 -8.69 -14.36
CA SER A 169 20.84 -9.54 -14.85
C SER A 169 20.37 -10.86 -15.46
N ASP A 170 19.11 -11.22 -15.36
CA ASP A 170 18.50 -12.36 -16.04
C ASP A 170 17.97 -12.00 -17.44
N GLY A 171 18.18 -10.75 -17.90
CA GLY A 171 17.81 -10.29 -19.22
C GLY A 171 16.38 -9.70 -19.31
N THR A 172 15.73 -9.41 -18.20
CA THR A 172 14.42 -8.76 -18.18
C THR A 172 14.55 -7.24 -18.22
N LEU A 173 13.78 -6.57 -19.07
CA LEU A 173 13.52 -5.14 -19.02
C LEU A 173 12.01 -4.95 -19.09
N VAL A 174 11.42 -4.40 -18.05
CA VAL A 174 9.97 -4.19 -17.96
C VAL A 174 9.67 -2.88 -17.23
N GLY A 175 8.61 -2.21 -17.61
CA GLY A 175 8.21 -0.96 -16.96
C GLY A 175 6.71 -0.85 -16.78
N ASP A 176 6.31 0.01 -15.85
CA ASP A 176 4.92 0.23 -15.48
C ASP A 176 4.66 1.71 -15.16
N ILE A 177 3.43 2.15 -15.37
CA ILE A 177 2.94 3.47 -14.98
C ILE A 177 1.93 3.26 -13.85
N GLN A 178 2.21 3.82 -12.69
CA GLN A 178 1.49 3.56 -11.44
C GLN A 178 0.83 4.85 -10.93
N PRO A 179 -0.38 5.19 -11.41
CA PRO A 179 -1.15 6.30 -10.85
C PRO A 179 -1.64 5.93 -9.44
N LEU A 180 -1.77 6.95 -8.60
CA LEU A 180 -2.40 6.79 -7.28
C LEU A 180 -3.07 8.12 -6.90
N SER A 181 -4.27 8.05 -6.35
CA SER A 181 -4.95 9.23 -5.82
C SER A 181 -5.64 8.92 -4.49
N ARG A 182 -5.81 9.96 -3.67
CA ARG A 182 -6.53 9.88 -2.39
C ARG A 182 -7.21 11.19 -2.05
N LEU A 183 -8.48 11.08 -1.70
CA LEU A 183 -9.27 12.13 -1.06
C LEU A 183 -9.40 11.79 0.42
N GLN A 184 -9.10 12.76 1.31
CA GLN A 184 -9.27 12.62 2.76
C GLN A 184 -10.04 13.82 3.28
N ILE A 185 -11.03 13.57 4.12
CA ILE A 185 -11.90 14.59 4.73
C ILE A 185 -11.92 14.35 6.23
N THR A 186 -11.82 15.40 7.00
CA THR A 186 -11.97 15.39 8.46
C THR A 186 -12.91 16.50 8.87
N CYS A 187 -13.95 16.16 9.59
CA CYS A 187 -14.93 17.08 10.14
C CYS A 187 -14.77 17.18 11.66
N ILE A 188 -14.90 18.38 12.20
CA ILE A 188 -14.94 18.62 13.63
C ILE A 188 -16.32 19.12 13.99
N ALA A 189 -17.03 18.36 14.83
CA ALA A 189 -18.31 18.74 15.40
C ALA A 189 -18.13 19.25 16.84
N GLU A 190 -18.94 20.22 17.23
CA GLU A 190 -18.92 20.77 18.60
C GLU A 190 -20.34 21.05 19.09
N GLU A 191 -20.61 20.58 20.34
CA GLU A 191 -21.86 20.82 21.04
C GLU A 191 -21.59 20.93 22.54
N ASN A 192 -22.02 22.04 23.18
CA ASN A 192 -21.87 22.28 24.62
C ASN A 192 -20.44 22.09 25.16
N GLY A 193 -19.42 22.48 24.38
CA GLY A 193 -18.01 22.30 24.74
C GLY A 193 -17.46 20.87 24.49
N ASN A 194 -18.29 19.90 24.10
CA ASN A 194 -17.84 18.61 23.64
C ASN A 194 -17.46 18.73 22.15
N ARG A 195 -16.21 18.40 21.85
CA ARG A 195 -15.63 18.48 20.49
C ARG A 195 -15.22 17.09 20.04
N GLN A 196 -15.74 16.67 18.89
CA GLN A 196 -15.50 15.34 18.34
C GLN A 196 -15.07 15.43 16.85
N VAL A 197 -14.37 14.40 16.42
CA VAL A 197 -13.81 14.29 15.08
C VAL A 197 -14.46 13.11 14.36
N GLY A 198 -14.75 13.31 13.09
CA GLY A 198 -15.08 12.25 12.15
C GLY A 198 -14.22 12.38 10.92
N SER A 199 -13.76 11.27 10.36
CA SER A 199 -12.90 11.26 9.20
C SER A 199 -13.32 10.18 8.21
N TYR A 200 -13.36 10.55 6.94
CA TYR A 200 -13.63 9.60 5.87
C TYR A 200 -12.80 9.93 4.64
N GLY A 201 -12.54 8.93 3.83
CA GLY A 201 -11.77 9.12 2.61
C GLY A 201 -11.59 7.84 1.85
N GLY A 202 -11.02 7.99 0.67
CA GLY A 202 -10.79 6.86 -0.20
C GLY A 202 -9.94 7.25 -1.39
N GLY A 203 -9.72 6.27 -2.24
CA GLY A 203 -8.93 6.42 -3.44
C GLY A 203 -8.37 5.09 -3.91
N GLY A 204 -7.44 5.16 -4.83
CA GLY A 204 -6.83 4.00 -5.45
C GLY A 204 -6.03 4.40 -6.66
N ARG A 205 -5.85 3.45 -7.57
CA ARG A 205 -5.19 3.69 -8.86
C ARG A 205 -6.20 4.21 -9.87
N VAL A 206 -6.78 5.39 -9.55
CA VAL A 206 -7.89 6.02 -10.28
C VAL A 206 -7.56 7.48 -10.59
N GLY A 207 -8.18 8.02 -11.65
CA GLY A 207 -8.09 9.43 -12.02
C GLY A 207 -9.05 10.31 -11.21
N PHE A 208 -8.95 11.61 -11.44
CA PHE A 208 -9.75 12.64 -10.75
C PHE A 208 -11.27 12.45 -10.95
N GLU A 209 -11.72 12.10 -12.14
CA GLU A 209 -13.14 11.96 -12.49
C GLU A 209 -13.84 10.87 -11.67
N TRP A 210 -13.09 9.84 -11.23
CA TRP A 210 -13.64 8.79 -10.37
C TRP A 210 -14.28 9.34 -9.08
N TYR A 211 -13.78 10.44 -8.55
CA TYR A 211 -14.35 11.08 -7.35
C TYR A 211 -15.65 11.85 -7.65
N ARG A 212 -15.80 12.33 -8.87
CA ARG A 212 -17.02 13.03 -9.30
C ARG A 212 -18.13 12.08 -9.73
N GLU A 213 -17.76 10.92 -10.27
CA GLU A 213 -18.73 9.89 -10.65
C GLU A 213 -19.64 9.49 -9.49
N GLY A 214 -20.96 9.57 -9.68
CA GLY A 214 -21.94 9.26 -8.65
C GLY A 214 -21.83 10.16 -7.40
N SER A 215 -21.12 11.29 -7.50
CA SER A 215 -20.93 12.25 -6.38
C SER A 215 -20.19 11.66 -5.18
N ARG A 216 -19.28 10.71 -5.37
CA ARG A 216 -18.51 10.06 -4.28
C ARG A 216 -17.84 11.04 -3.32
N HIS A 217 -17.32 12.15 -3.83
CA HIS A 217 -16.70 13.20 -2.99
C HIS A 217 -17.69 13.80 -1.99
N LEU A 218 -18.97 13.94 -2.37
CA LEU A 218 -20.02 14.43 -1.47
C LEU A 218 -20.45 13.36 -0.47
N ASP A 219 -20.52 12.09 -0.90
CA ASP A 219 -20.79 10.98 0.01
C ASP A 219 -19.70 10.86 1.07
N TYR A 220 -18.43 11.07 0.70
CA TYR A 220 -17.32 11.08 1.66
C TYR A 220 -17.43 12.25 2.65
N ALA A 221 -17.87 13.42 2.18
CA ALA A 221 -18.13 14.58 3.04
C ALA A 221 -19.22 14.29 4.07
N ARG A 222 -20.35 13.70 3.61
CA ARG A 222 -21.48 13.30 4.48
C ARG A 222 -21.04 12.28 5.52
N GLU A 223 -20.22 11.29 5.10
CA GLU A 223 -19.77 10.24 5.99
C GLU A 223 -18.84 10.75 7.08
N ALA A 224 -17.87 11.62 6.74
CA ALA A 224 -17.01 12.28 7.71
C ALA A 224 -17.81 13.16 8.70
N ALA A 225 -18.82 13.90 8.19
CA ALA A 225 -19.70 14.70 9.04
C ALA A 225 -20.58 13.82 9.93
N ARG A 226 -21.15 12.72 9.40
CA ARG A 226 -21.95 11.74 10.16
C ARG A 226 -21.16 11.17 11.33
N GLU A 227 -19.92 10.74 11.11
CA GLU A 227 -19.06 10.18 12.14
C GLU A 227 -18.75 11.21 13.24
N ALA A 228 -18.46 12.47 12.88
CA ALA A 228 -18.22 13.53 13.85
C ALA A 228 -19.46 13.80 14.72
N ILE A 229 -20.64 13.85 14.13
CA ILE A 229 -21.91 14.04 14.86
C ILE A 229 -22.27 12.83 15.73
N LEU A 230 -22.05 11.61 15.20
CA LEU A 230 -22.24 10.38 15.97
C LEU A 230 -21.40 10.38 17.27
N ASN A 231 -20.13 10.75 17.15
CA ASN A 231 -19.17 10.75 18.25
C ASN A 231 -19.50 11.77 19.34
N LEU A 232 -20.32 12.83 19.07
CA LEU A 232 -20.86 13.72 20.10
C LEU A 232 -21.74 12.98 21.13
N SER A 233 -22.42 11.93 20.68
CA SER A 233 -23.31 11.10 21.52
C SER A 233 -22.66 9.82 22.05
N ALA A 234 -21.41 9.55 21.68
CA ALA A 234 -20.71 8.34 22.09
C ALA A 234 -20.46 8.30 23.60
N VAL A 235 -20.68 7.14 24.19
CA VAL A 235 -20.39 6.88 25.60
C VAL A 235 -19.01 6.22 25.74
N ASP A 236 -18.46 6.18 26.94
CA ASP A 236 -17.17 5.52 27.18
C ASP A 236 -17.27 4.01 26.89
N ALA A 237 -16.26 3.49 26.19
CA ALA A 237 -16.18 2.06 25.92
C ALA A 237 -15.97 1.26 27.21
N PRO A 238 -16.65 0.09 27.37
CA PRO A 238 -16.44 -0.75 28.53
C PRO A 238 -15.04 -1.35 28.53
N ALA A 239 -14.35 -1.29 29.68
CA ALA A 239 -13.08 -1.97 29.85
C ALA A 239 -13.28 -3.48 30.08
N GLY A 240 -12.37 -4.30 29.56
CA GLY A 240 -12.34 -5.74 29.82
C GLY A 240 -12.22 -6.58 28.54
N VAL A 241 -12.21 -7.90 28.74
CA VAL A 241 -12.17 -8.88 27.63
C VAL A 241 -13.61 -9.18 27.17
N MET A 242 -13.85 -8.98 25.88
CA MET A 242 -15.17 -9.23 25.29
C MET A 242 -15.05 -9.56 23.79
N PRO A 243 -16.08 -10.19 23.21
CA PRO A 243 -16.16 -10.35 21.75
C PRO A 243 -16.21 -9.00 21.03
N VAL A 244 -15.48 -8.89 19.92
CA VAL A 244 -15.52 -7.75 19.00
C VAL A 244 -15.89 -8.26 17.63
N VAL A 245 -17.01 -7.79 17.09
CA VAL A 245 -17.40 -8.03 15.71
C VAL A 245 -16.85 -6.91 14.86
N LEU A 246 -16.08 -7.24 13.84
CA LEU A 246 -15.52 -6.29 12.89
C LEU A 246 -16.47 -6.15 11.70
N ALA A 247 -16.82 -4.91 11.33
CA ALA A 247 -17.53 -4.63 10.09
C ALA A 247 -16.66 -4.98 8.86
N GLY A 248 -17.28 -5.10 7.70
CA GLY A 248 -16.55 -5.19 6.44
C GLY A 248 -15.89 -3.85 6.08
N GLY A 249 -14.84 -3.89 5.24
CA GLY A 249 -14.18 -2.68 4.74
C GLY A 249 -12.96 -2.24 5.56
N TRP A 250 -13.00 -1.03 6.14
CA TRP A 250 -11.84 -0.44 6.82
C TRP A 250 -11.25 -1.29 7.96
N PRO A 251 -12.02 -2.04 8.75
CA PRO A 251 -11.46 -2.97 9.74
C PRO A 251 -10.51 -4.02 9.19
N GLY A 252 -10.46 -4.22 7.87
CA GLY A 252 -9.42 -5.01 7.20
C GLY A 252 -7.99 -4.54 7.48
N ILE A 253 -7.78 -3.30 7.97
CA ILE A 253 -6.47 -2.83 8.42
C ILE A 253 -5.91 -3.67 9.58
N LEU A 254 -6.79 -4.26 10.38
CA LEU A 254 -6.39 -5.18 11.45
C LEU A 254 -5.74 -6.44 10.87
N LEU A 255 -6.21 -6.96 9.72
CA LEU A 255 -5.56 -8.09 9.05
C LEU A 255 -4.19 -7.69 8.48
N HIS A 256 -4.06 -6.46 7.96
CA HIS A 256 -2.78 -5.92 7.51
C HIS A 256 -1.74 -5.98 8.63
N GLU A 257 -2.09 -5.51 9.83
CA GLU A 257 -1.17 -5.50 10.97
C GLU A 257 -1.03 -6.89 11.61
N ALA A 258 -2.14 -7.52 12.00
CA ALA A 258 -2.10 -8.75 12.77
C ALA A 258 -1.56 -9.96 12.00
N ILE A 259 -1.74 -9.99 10.69
CA ILE A 259 -1.41 -11.12 9.81
C ILE A 259 -0.37 -10.72 8.77
N GLY A 260 -0.63 -9.67 8.00
CA GLY A 260 0.11 -9.33 6.80
C GLY A 260 1.61 -9.11 7.04
N HIS A 261 1.98 -8.20 7.94
CA HIS A 261 3.37 -7.95 8.29
C HIS A 261 4.07 -9.18 8.91
N GLY A 262 3.32 -9.98 9.68
CA GLY A 262 3.85 -11.22 10.24
C GLY A 262 4.16 -12.29 9.20
N LEU A 263 3.60 -12.18 7.99
CA LEU A 263 3.78 -13.15 6.89
C LEU A 263 4.72 -12.65 5.79
N GLU A 264 5.42 -11.55 5.99
CA GLU A 264 6.52 -11.11 5.12
C GLU A 264 7.72 -12.05 5.27
N ALA A 265 8.25 -12.53 4.16
CA ALA A 265 9.22 -13.63 4.13
C ALA A 265 10.57 -13.30 4.77
N ASP A 266 11.01 -12.04 4.74
CA ASP A 266 12.29 -11.63 5.32
C ASP A 266 12.31 -11.80 6.85
N PHE A 267 11.21 -11.47 7.55
CA PHE A 267 11.05 -11.71 8.98
C PHE A 267 10.96 -13.20 9.29
N ASN A 268 10.24 -13.97 8.46
CA ASN A 268 10.08 -15.41 8.65
C ASN A 268 11.38 -16.16 8.40
N ARG A 269 12.16 -15.80 7.38
CA ARG A 269 13.49 -16.34 7.11
C ARG A 269 14.45 -16.08 8.29
N LYS A 270 14.44 -14.87 8.82
CA LYS A 270 15.26 -14.47 9.97
C LYS A 270 14.73 -14.99 11.30
N LYS A 271 13.59 -15.70 11.31
CA LYS A 271 12.92 -16.25 12.51
C LYS A 271 12.54 -15.18 13.54
N THR A 272 12.18 -13.99 13.08
CA THR A 272 11.78 -12.86 13.92
C THR A 272 10.26 -12.61 13.91
N SER A 273 9.50 -13.40 13.16
CA SER A 273 8.03 -13.36 13.17
C SER A 273 7.44 -14.47 14.04
N ALA A 274 6.32 -14.18 14.70
CA ALA A 274 5.50 -15.16 15.40
C ALA A 274 5.01 -16.31 14.49
N PHE A 275 4.98 -16.11 13.17
CA PHE A 275 4.57 -17.11 12.19
C PHE A 275 5.73 -17.96 11.63
N SER A 276 6.96 -17.76 12.13
CA SER A 276 8.13 -18.48 11.63
C SER A 276 8.00 -19.99 11.84
N ASN A 277 8.24 -20.78 10.78
CA ASN A 277 8.15 -22.24 10.77
C ASN A 277 6.73 -22.81 11.05
N LEU A 278 5.68 -22.02 10.82
CA LEU A 278 4.29 -22.45 11.02
C LEU A 278 3.57 -22.87 9.73
N ILE A 279 4.23 -22.93 8.58
CA ILE A 279 3.62 -23.47 7.34
C ILE A 279 3.06 -24.87 7.60
N GLY A 280 1.80 -25.09 7.22
CA GLY A 280 1.05 -26.32 7.46
C GLY A 280 0.44 -26.43 8.85
N LYS A 281 0.66 -25.47 9.74
CA LYS A 281 0.05 -25.43 11.09
C LYS A 281 -1.19 -24.55 11.12
N ARG A 282 -2.06 -24.83 12.09
CA ARG A 282 -3.24 -24.01 12.38
C ARG A 282 -2.80 -22.73 13.11
N VAL A 283 -3.12 -21.57 12.53
CA VAL A 283 -2.81 -20.24 13.05
C VAL A 283 -4.06 -19.37 13.24
N ALA A 284 -5.20 -19.81 12.70
CA ALA A 284 -6.48 -19.13 12.82
C ALA A 284 -7.64 -20.14 12.89
N SER A 285 -8.85 -19.66 13.10
CA SER A 285 -10.06 -20.49 13.02
C SER A 285 -10.23 -21.07 11.61
N ASP A 286 -10.88 -22.23 11.51
CA ASP A 286 -11.18 -22.92 10.26
C ASP A 286 -12.14 -22.19 9.32
N VAL A 287 -12.86 -21.18 9.83
CA VAL A 287 -13.68 -20.28 9.01
C VAL A 287 -12.85 -19.18 8.32
N CYS A 288 -11.57 -19.03 8.66
CA CYS A 288 -10.73 -17.96 8.13
C CYS A 288 -9.93 -18.43 6.91
N THR A 289 -10.12 -17.74 5.77
CA THR A 289 -9.24 -17.82 4.61
C THR A 289 -8.78 -16.42 4.25
N ILE A 290 -7.46 -16.21 4.21
CA ILE A 290 -6.83 -14.90 4.01
C ILE A 290 -5.90 -14.98 2.80
N VAL A 291 -6.04 -13.99 1.93
CA VAL A 291 -5.25 -13.86 0.70
C VAL A 291 -4.56 -12.50 0.64
N ASP A 292 -3.44 -12.44 -0.09
CA ASP A 292 -2.85 -11.21 -0.59
C ASP A 292 -2.96 -11.21 -2.11
N ASP A 293 -3.70 -10.26 -2.68
CA ASP A 293 -4.03 -10.24 -4.11
C ASP A 293 -3.67 -8.90 -4.75
N GLY A 294 -2.59 -8.89 -5.52
CA GLY A 294 -2.12 -7.75 -6.28
C GLY A 294 -2.84 -7.52 -7.62
N THR A 295 -3.84 -8.35 -7.96
CA THR A 295 -4.44 -8.38 -9.30
C THR A 295 -5.81 -7.71 -9.40
N LEU A 296 -6.31 -7.15 -8.31
CA LEU A 296 -7.62 -6.49 -8.26
C LEU A 296 -7.58 -5.13 -8.98
N PRO A 297 -8.41 -4.90 -10.02
CA PRO A 297 -8.37 -3.64 -10.77
C PRO A 297 -8.59 -2.41 -9.86
N PHE A 298 -7.87 -1.33 -10.15
CA PHE A 298 -7.99 -0.01 -9.53
C PHE A 298 -7.72 0.06 -8.02
N ARG A 299 -7.43 -1.06 -7.34
CA ARG A 299 -7.15 -1.04 -5.90
C ARG A 299 -5.77 -0.41 -5.61
N ARG A 300 -5.67 0.24 -4.43
CA ARG A 300 -4.45 0.92 -4.01
C ARG A 300 -3.22 0.01 -3.99
N GLY A 301 -3.36 -1.21 -3.46
CA GLY A 301 -2.27 -2.18 -3.34
C GLY A 301 -1.95 -2.93 -4.63
N SER A 302 -2.80 -2.85 -5.66
CA SER A 302 -2.61 -3.60 -6.91
C SER A 302 -1.47 -3.04 -7.76
N LEU A 303 -0.74 -3.96 -8.41
CA LEU A 303 0.36 -3.65 -9.30
C LEU A 303 0.36 -4.61 -10.49
N ASN A 304 0.67 -4.11 -11.67
CA ASN A 304 0.90 -4.96 -12.85
C ASN A 304 2.14 -5.86 -12.64
N MET A 305 3.15 -5.30 -11.97
CA MET A 305 4.38 -5.98 -11.55
C MET A 305 4.89 -5.35 -10.24
N ASP A 306 5.67 -6.11 -9.49
CA ASP A 306 6.40 -5.60 -8.32
C ASP A 306 7.66 -4.81 -8.71
N ASP A 307 8.38 -4.28 -7.73
CA ASP A 307 9.57 -3.45 -7.98
C ASP A 307 10.84 -4.28 -8.30
N GLU A 308 10.69 -5.59 -8.54
CA GLU A 308 11.68 -6.51 -9.11
C GLU A 308 11.31 -6.96 -10.54
N GLY A 309 10.23 -6.40 -11.11
CA GLY A 309 9.72 -6.76 -12.43
C GLY A 309 8.94 -8.07 -12.46
N THR A 310 8.58 -8.64 -11.32
CA THR A 310 7.79 -9.86 -11.21
C THR A 310 6.29 -9.52 -11.32
N PRO A 311 5.51 -10.18 -12.19
CA PRO A 311 4.06 -10.02 -12.20
C PRO A 311 3.46 -10.33 -10.83
N THR A 312 2.58 -9.45 -10.32
CA THR A 312 1.88 -9.72 -9.06
C THR A 312 0.88 -10.88 -9.23
N GLY A 313 0.52 -11.51 -8.13
CA GLY A 313 -0.39 -12.64 -8.11
C GLY A 313 -1.43 -12.54 -7.01
N SER A 314 -2.24 -13.60 -6.89
CA SER A 314 -3.09 -13.85 -5.74
C SER A 314 -2.48 -15.01 -4.94
N THR A 315 -2.07 -14.73 -3.72
CA THR A 315 -1.38 -15.66 -2.83
C THR A 315 -2.28 -16.01 -1.65
N THR A 316 -2.64 -17.27 -1.51
CA THR A 316 -3.35 -17.75 -0.32
C THR A 316 -2.37 -17.86 0.84
N LEU A 317 -2.51 -16.99 1.82
CA LEU A 317 -1.67 -16.95 3.02
C LEU A 317 -2.16 -17.96 4.07
N ILE A 318 -3.44 -17.90 4.38
CA ILE A 318 -4.11 -18.82 5.33
C ILE A 318 -5.33 -19.40 4.63
N GLU A 319 -5.48 -20.72 4.67
CA GLU A 319 -6.63 -21.43 4.12
C GLU A 319 -7.31 -22.25 5.22
N LYS A 320 -8.57 -21.95 5.50
CA LYS A 320 -9.34 -22.63 6.56
C LYS A 320 -8.53 -22.73 7.87
N GLY A 321 -7.89 -21.62 8.25
CA GLY A 321 -7.08 -21.50 9.46
C GLY A 321 -5.69 -22.10 9.39
N ILE A 322 -5.29 -22.72 8.29
CA ILE A 322 -3.95 -23.32 8.11
C ILE A 322 -3.05 -22.35 7.33
N LEU A 323 -1.86 -22.07 7.86
CA LEU A 323 -0.86 -21.26 7.17
C LEU A 323 -0.35 -22.00 5.92
N ARG A 324 -0.46 -21.35 4.76
CA ARG A 324 -0.06 -21.94 3.46
C ARG A 324 1.21 -21.38 2.90
N GLY A 325 1.52 -20.10 3.15
CA GLY A 325 2.68 -19.45 2.58
C GLY A 325 2.97 -18.10 3.17
N TYR A 326 4.04 -17.51 2.67
CA TYR A 326 4.49 -16.15 2.96
C TYR A 326 4.49 -15.33 1.68
N ILE A 327 4.41 -14.01 1.80
CA ILE A 327 4.66 -13.10 0.68
C ILE A 327 6.18 -12.90 0.51
N THR A 328 6.66 -13.01 -0.72
CA THR A 328 8.10 -13.10 -1.03
C THR A 328 8.56 -12.06 -2.06
N ASP A 329 9.81 -11.63 -1.92
CA ASP A 329 10.66 -11.07 -2.97
C ASP A 329 11.60 -12.15 -3.54
N LYS A 330 12.36 -11.82 -4.59
CA LYS A 330 13.30 -12.75 -5.24
C LYS A 330 14.35 -13.29 -4.28
N LEU A 331 14.91 -12.45 -3.40
CA LEU A 331 15.94 -12.86 -2.44
C LEU A 331 15.38 -13.88 -1.45
N ASN A 332 14.26 -13.56 -0.80
CA ASN A 332 13.72 -14.41 0.24
C ASN A 332 13.08 -15.69 -0.33
N ALA A 333 12.42 -15.62 -1.50
CA ALA A 333 11.94 -16.81 -2.21
C ALA A 333 13.07 -17.81 -2.49
N ARG A 334 14.20 -17.33 -3.03
CA ARG A 334 15.38 -18.12 -3.32
C ARG A 334 15.99 -18.76 -2.06
N LEU A 335 16.23 -17.95 -1.03
CA LEU A 335 16.89 -18.40 0.21
C LEU A 335 16.03 -19.38 1.03
N MET A 336 14.71 -19.25 0.94
CA MET A 336 13.78 -20.15 1.62
C MET A 336 13.36 -21.35 0.77
N GLY A 337 13.67 -21.37 -0.53
CA GLY A 337 13.26 -22.43 -1.46
C GLY A 337 11.73 -22.49 -1.63
N ILE A 338 11.03 -21.34 -1.60
CA ILE A 338 9.58 -21.24 -1.73
C ILE A 338 9.21 -20.40 -2.96
N ALA A 339 7.93 -20.43 -3.34
CA ALA A 339 7.43 -19.72 -4.51
C ALA A 339 7.62 -18.21 -4.41
N LEU A 340 7.93 -17.59 -5.53
CA LEU A 340 7.96 -16.14 -5.71
C LEU A 340 6.51 -15.63 -5.90
N THR A 341 6.12 -14.59 -5.16
CA THR A 341 4.73 -14.12 -5.12
C THR A 341 4.51 -12.76 -5.80
N GLY A 342 5.59 -12.08 -6.22
CA GLY A 342 5.48 -10.75 -6.83
C GLY A 342 5.15 -9.65 -5.81
N ASN A 343 5.78 -9.74 -4.66
CA ASN A 343 5.59 -8.82 -3.54
C ASN A 343 6.87 -8.03 -3.20
N GLY A 344 7.89 -8.05 -4.06
CA GLY A 344 9.12 -7.25 -3.87
C GLY A 344 8.82 -5.76 -4.04
N ARG A 345 8.86 -4.97 -2.96
CA ARG A 345 8.47 -3.55 -2.97
C ARG A 345 9.59 -2.66 -2.45
N ARG A 346 9.67 -1.47 -3.03
CA ARG A 346 10.53 -0.36 -2.59
C ARG A 346 9.69 0.83 -2.16
N GLU A 347 10.15 1.58 -1.19
CA GLU A 347 9.57 2.89 -0.86
C GLU A 347 9.85 3.88 -2.00
N SER A 348 11.08 3.86 -2.49
CA SER A 348 11.54 4.64 -3.64
C SER A 348 12.79 3.99 -4.26
N TYR A 349 13.34 4.59 -5.33
CA TYR A 349 14.64 4.20 -5.88
C TYR A 349 15.79 4.28 -4.86
N GLN A 350 15.63 5.00 -3.76
CA GLN A 350 16.61 5.13 -2.66
C GLN A 350 16.54 3.99 -1.66
N SER A 351 15.60 3.07 -1.80
CA SER A 351 15.32 2.02 -0.82
C SER A 351 15.57 0.62 -1.39
N VAL A 352 16.06 -0.27 -0.53
CA VAL A 352 16.17 -1.71 -0.87
C VAL A 352 14.79 -2.32 -1.02
N VAL A 353 14.71 -3.40 -1.82
CA VAL A 353 13.50 -4.21 -1.93
C VAL A 353 13.28 -5.01 -0.65
N LEU A 354 12.04 -5.07 -0.24
CA LEU A 354 11.55 -5.92 0.84
C LEU A 354 10.22 -6.57 0.42
N PRO A 355 9.89 -7.76 0.92
CA PRO A 355 8.54 -8.31 0.76
C PRO A 355 7.53 -7.38 1.42
N ARG A 356 6.47 -7.00 0.70
CA ARG A 356 5.38 -6.16 1.20
C ARG A 356 4.04 -6.60 0.61
N MET A 357 3.00 -6.44 1.42
CA MET A 357 1.63 -6.73 1.00
C MET A 357 1.21 -5.93 -0.22
N THR A 358 0.30 -6.52 -1.00
CA THR A 358 -0.51 -5.84 -2.01
C THR A 358 -1.90 -5.51 -1.43
N ASN A 359 -2.93 -6.28 -1.73
CA ASN A 359 -4.21 -6.13 -1.05
C ASN A 359 -4.45 -7.39 -0.22
N THR A 360 -4.29 -7.28 1.08
CA THR A 360 -4.50 -8.38 2.03
C THR A 360 -5.91 -8.30 2.59
N PHE A 361 -6.69 -9.36 2.44
CA PHE A 361 -8.06 -9.43 2.95
C PHE A 361 -8.50 -10.85 3.26
N MET A 362 -9.52 -10.96 4.10
CA MET A 362 -10.20 -12.22 4.39
C MET A 362 -11.32 -12.44 3.37
N LEU A 363 -11.38 -13.64 2.81
CA LEU A 363 -12.47 -14.03 1.92
C LEU A 363 -13.78 -14.11 2.71
N ALA A 364 -14.90 -13.87 2.04
CA ALA A 364 -16.21 -14.06 2.63
C ALA A 364 -16.39 -15.52 3.04
N GLY A 365 -16.91 -15.71 4.26
CA GLY A 365 -17.35 -17.02 4.76
C GLY A 365 -18.81 -17.29 4.43
N GLU A 366 -19.34 -18.34 5.03
CA GLU A 366 -20.75 -18.78 4.84
C GLU A 366 -21.75 -18.10 5.80
N SER A 367 -21.24 -17.47 6.86
CA SER A 367 -22.09 -16.85 7.90
C SER A 367 -22.68 -15.52 7.43
N ASP A 368 -23.97 -15.31 7.66
CA ASP A 368 -24.59 -14.01 7.47
C ASP A 368 -24.01 -12.99 8.48
N PRO A 369 -23.59 -11.79 8.04
CA PRO A 369 -23.02 -10.78 8.95
C PRO A 369 -23.96 -10.40 10.11
N GLN A 370 -25.27 -10.40 9.89
CA GLN A 370 -26.24 -10.09 10.94
C GLN A 370 -26.34 -11.22 11.97
N ASP A 371 -26.17 -12.49 11.54
CA ASP A 371 -26.17 -13.63 12.45
C ASP A 371 -24.92 -13.62 13.34
N ILE A 372 -23.79 -13.13 12.82
CA ILE A 372 -22.58 -12.92 13.62
C ILE A 372 -22.87 -11.92 14.76
N VAL A 373 -23.50 -10.78 14.46
CA VAL A 373 -23.90 -9.80 15.47
C VAL A 373 -24.90 -10.40 16.46
N ARG A 374 -25.93 -11.11 15.98
CA ARG A 374 -26.96 -11.76 16.83
C ARG A 374 -26.38 -12.80 17.80
N SER A 375 -25.26 -13.43 17.43
CA SER A 375 -24.60 -14.44 18.27
C SER A 375 -23.93 -13.86 19.54
N VAL A 376 -23.71 -12.53 19.59
CA VAL A 376 -23.00 -11.86 20.67
C VAL A 376 -23.98 -11.25 21.66
N LYS A 377 -23.98 -11.73 22.91
CA LYS A 377 -24.83 -11.18 23.99
C LYS A 377 -24.33 -9.84 24.52
N LYS A 378 -23.02 -9.70 24.68
CA LYS A 378 -22.36 -8.48 25.13
C LYS A 378 -21.00 -8.36 24.46
N GLY A 379 -20.75 -7.28 23.76
CA GLY A 379 -19.52 -7.06 23.01
C GLY A 379 -19.50 -5.71 22.31
N LEU A 380 -18.61 -5.58 21.34
CA LEU A 380 -18.46 -4.39 20.50
C LEU A 380 -18.68 -4.74 19.02
N TYR A 381 -19.22 -3.79 18.27
CA TYR A 381 -19.24 -3.79 16.83
C TYR A 381 -18.35 -2.64 16.34
N ALA A 382 -17.18 -2.95 15.81
CA ALA A 382 -16.19 -1.97 15.36
C ALA A 382 -16.31 -1.75 13.85
N VAL A 383 -16.58 -0.50 13.46
CA VAL A 383 -16.85 -0.09 12.07
C VAL A 383 -15.64 0.55 11.43
N SER A 384 -14.91 1.39 12.19
CA SER A 384 -13.76 2.12 11.68
C SER A 384 -12.64 2.23 12.74
N PHE A 385 -11.41 2.40 12.27
CA PHE A 385 -10.23 2.53 13.11
C PHE A 385 -9.43 3.79 12.75
N GLY A 386 -8.95 4.50 13.77
CA GLY A 386 -8.10 5.68 13.62
C GLY A 386 -6.62 5.35 13.45
N GLY A 387 -6.19 4.17 13.87
CA GLY A 387 -4.80 3.72 13.76
C GLY A 387 -4.51 2.52 14.65
N GLY A 388 -3.36 1.89 14.42
CA GLY A 388 -2.89 0.74 15.18
C GLY A 388 -1.45 0.41 14.87
N GLN A 389 -0.93 -0.57 15.60
CA GLN A 389 0.41 -1.12 15.41
C GLN A 389 0.45 -2.58 15.85
N VAL A 390 1.43 -3.32 15.33
CA VAL A 390 1.70 -4.71 15.68
C VAL A 390 3.14 -4.90 16.13
N ASP A 391 3.34 -5.77 17.11
CA ASP A 391 4.63 -6.40 17.37
C ASP A 391 4.65 -7.77 16.71
N ILE A 392 5.27 -7.86 15.54
CA ILE A 392 5.32 -9.09 14.74
C ILE A 392 6.09 -10.23 15.43
N THR A 393 6.91 -9.94 16.45
CA THR A 393 7.71 -10.96 17.14
C THR A 393 6.87 -11.81 18.08
N ASN A 394 5.84 -11.23 18.67
CA ASN A 394 4.95 -11.90 19.62
C ASN A 394 3.48 -11.93 19.17
N GLY A 395 3.14 -11.28 18.05
CA GLY A 395 1.79 -11.23 17.48
C GLY A 395 0.80 -10.33 18.23
N LYS A 396 1.27 -9.50 19.19
CA LYS A 396 0.39 -8.54 19.89
C LYS A 396 0.17 -7.32 19.01
N PHE A 397 -1.06 -6.83 19.00
CA PHE A 397 -1.43 -5.61 18.29
C PHE A 397 -2.35 -4.73 19.13
N VAL A 398 -2.38 -3.44 18.84
CA VAL A 398 -3.24 -2.44 19.45
C VAL A 398 -3.87 -1.60 18.36
N PHE A 399 -5.18 -1.39 18.45
CA PHE A 399 -5.95 -0.51 17.56
C PHE A 399 -6.88 0.39 18.37
N SER A 400 -7.05 1.63 17.89
CA SER A 400 -8.06 2.57 18.37
C SER A 400 -9.19 2.65 17.37
N ALA A 401 -10.40 2.30 17.76
CA ALA A 401 -11.58 2.49 16.94
C ALA A 401 -11.93 3.98 16.87
N SER A 402 -12.30 4.46 15.68
CA SER A 402 -12.87 5.79 15.47
C SER A 402 -14.40 5.76 15.44
N GLU A 403 -14.97 4.60 15.08
CA GLU A 403 -16.41 4.33 15.17
C GLU A 403 -16.63 2.90 15.66
N ALA A 404 -17.32 2.76 16.80
CA ALA A 404 -17.74 1.48 17.33
C ALA A 404 -19.05 1.61 18.10
N TYR A 405 -19.69 0.48 18.35
CA TYR A 405 -20.97 0.40 19.05
C TYR A 405 -20.96 -0.73 20.06
N LEU A 406 -21.79 -0.62 21.09
CA LEU A 406 -22.11 -1.76 21.96
C LEU A 406 -22.96 -2.78 21.21
N ILE A 407 -22.73 -4.06 21.49
CA ILE A 407 -23.66 -5.14 21.18
C ILE A 407 -24.28 -5.57 22.52
N GLU A 408 -25.60 -5.49 22.60
CA GLU A 408 -26.40 -5.91 23.76
C GLU A 408 -27.52 -6.84 23.26
N ASP A 409 -27.54 -8.07 23.77
CA ASP A 409 -28.49 -9.13 23.40
C ASP A 409 -28.64 -9.31 21.86
N GLY A 410 -27.50 -9.35 21.16
CA GLY A 410 -27.46 -9.54 19.70
C GLY A 410 -27.90 -8.34 18.87
N LYS A 411 -27.96 -7.14 19.46
CA LYS A 411 -28.33 -5.90 18.79
C LYS A 411 -27.24 -4.86 18.94
N ILE A 412 -26.98 -4.13 17.86
CA ILE A 412 -26.13 -2.93 17.88
C ILE A 412 -26.90 -1.82 18.56
N THR A 413 -26.31 -1.18 19.57
CA THR A 413 -27.00 -0.17 20.40
C THR A 413 -26.27 1.17 20.40
N LYS A 414 -25.60 1.56 21.48
CA LYS A 414 -25.02 2.89 21.63
C LYS A 414 -23.63 2.99 20.99
N PRO A 415 -23.30 4.12 20.34
CA PRO A 415 -21.94 4.39 19.93
C PRO A 415 -21.00 4.53 21.15
N VAL A 416 -19.75 4.11 20.98
CA VAL A 416 -18.70 4.16 22.01
C VAL A 416 -17.43 4.82 21.48
N LYS A 417 -16.66 5.44 22.39
CA LYS A 417 -15.36 6.05 22.13
C LYS A 417 -14.34 5.72 23.21
#